data_75e2e4184875f03a6949444868534b05
#
_entry.id   75e2e4184875f03a6949444868534b05
#
_cell.length_a   1.000
_cell.length_b   1.000
_cell.length_c   1.000
_cell.angle_alpha   90.00
_cell.angle_beta   90.00
_cell.angle_gamma   90.00
#
_symmetry.space_group_name_H-M   'P 1'
#
loop_
_entity.id
_entity.type
_entity.pdbx_description
1 polymer ?
#
loop_
_entity_poly.entity_id
_entity_poly.type
_entity_poly.pdbx_seq_one_letter_code
_entity_poly.pdbx_strand_id
1 'polypeptide(L)'
;MNLYSRLLAGVGTVLMAASTSTASAQEKITLRLADSLPSGHVIHELVGKPFSELVTKLTNGQVTFQHFPAEQLGKAKDMAQLTALGVADVSYIVPSYSSDKFPLTAVAELPGIFDNECQGSLAFYKVSHNGGILETREFAPNQLRPLVTLALPAYQVQLATSREIKAAKDLEGLKIRTTGGAMDLMMRSIGGVPVRMAAPEIYESLTRGTLDGLIFSYQSSASYDFGKLLKSGTEGLNFGTAIFTYSIGELKFKSLPENVRKALVEAGEQTTREACKRFEDGEKAAAEKIKSQGMKVISFGADDKKVFDTAFKSVAQDWVKDVDKRGKPGSDVFKAFTEALAAAH
;
A
#
# COMPACT_ATOMS: atom_id res chain seq x y z
N MET A 1 -34.73 -46.74 86.60
CA MET A 1 -33.33 -47.07 86.89
C MET A 1 -32.63 -47.19 85.58
N ASN A 2 -31.56 -46.31 85.34
CA ASN A 2 -30.60 -46.27 84.21
C ASN A 2 -31.14 -45.77 82.88
N LEU A 3 -31.00 -44.59 82.63
CA LEU A 3 -30.19 -43.62 81.94
C LEU A 3 -29.10 -44.17 81.01
N TYR A 4 -29.22 -43.90 79.70
CA TYR A 4 -28.05 -43.70 78.82
C TYR A 4 -28.43 -42.69 77.73
N SER A 5 -27.88 -41.52 77.93
CA SER A 5 -27.83 -40.44 76.92
C SER A 5 -26.90 -40.80 75.77
N ARG A 6 -27.30 -40.67 74.54
CA ARG A 6 -26.43 -40.69 73.34
C ARG A 6 -26.40 -39.33 72.73
N LEU A 7 -25.24 -38.67 72.82
CA LEU A 7 -24.86 -37.47 71.99
C LEU A 7 -24.63 -37.94 70.56
N LEU A 8 -25.33 -37.35 69.60
CA LEU A 8 -25.02 -37.46 68.20
C LEU A 8 -24.28 -36.15 67.78
N ALA A 9 -22.96 -36.30 67.56
CA ALA A 9 -22.13 -35.26 66.96
C ALA A 9 -22.36 -35.24 65.44
N GLY A 10 -22.99 -34.16 64.92
CA GLY A 10 -23.14 -33.95 63.49
C GLY A 10 -21.86 -33.38 62.93
N VAL A 11 -21.19 -34.16 62.07
CA VAL A 11 -20.09 -33.68 61.22
C VAL A 11 -20.67 -33.02 59.98
N GLY A 12 -20.68 -31.69 59.96
CA GLY A 12 -21.04 -30.90 58.79
C GLY A 12 -19.89 -30.89 57.76
N THR A 13 -20.02 -31.67 56.68
CA THR A 13 -19.10 -31.65 55.57
C THR A 13 -19.40 -30.43 54.68
N VAL A 14 -18.60 -29.37 54.81
CA VAL A 14 -18.64 -28.23 53.87
C VAL A 14 -18.00 -28.65 52.54
N LEU A 15 -18.83 -28.91 51.53
CA LEU A 15 -18.36 -29.02 50.14
C LEU A 15 -17.99 -27.64 49.63
N MET A 16 -16.70 -27.28 49.58
CA MET A 16 -16.18 -26.19 48.81
C MET A 16 -16.29 -26.59 47.33
N ALA A 17 -17.29 -26.04 46.62
CA ALA A 17 -17.35 -26.09 45.17
C ALA A 17 -16.23 -25.20 44.61
N ALA A 18 -15.11 -25.81 44.25
CA ALA A 18 -14.06 -25.17 43.48
C ALA A 18 -14.62 -24.84 42.07
N SER A 19 -15.04 -23.60 41.87
CA SER A 19 -15.39 -23.06 40.52
C SER A 19 -14.12 -23.04 39.71
N THR A 20 -13.82 -24.13 39.00
CA THR A 20 -12.79 -24.10 37.93
C THR A 20 -13.29 -23.20 36.83
N SER A 21 -12.86 -21.96 36.86
CA SER A 21 -12.94 -21.07 35.69
C SER A 21 -12.13 -21.73 34.57
N THR A 22 -12.81 -22.46 33.70
CA THR A 22 -12.22 -22.88 32.44
C THR A 22 -11.90 -21.62 31.68
N ALA A 23 -10.66 -21.13 31.77
CA ALA A 23 -10.11 -20.18 30.85
C ALA A 23 -10.27 -20.83 29.45
N SER A 24 -11.29 -20.39 28.71
CA SER A 24 -11.46 -20.81 27.32
C SER A 24 -10.15 -20.46 26.61
N ALA A 25 -9.35 -21.46 26.30
CA ALA A 25 -8.14 -21.26 25.50
C ALA A 25 -8.58 -20.60 24.20
N GLN A 26 -8.23 -19.33 24.03
CA GLN A 26 -8.58 -18.55 22.86
C GLN A 26 -7.99 -19.24 21.63
N GLU A 27 -8.86 -19.65 20.69
CA GLU A 27 -8.43 -20.38 19.50
C GLU A 27 -7.35 -19.59 18.75
N LYS A 28 -6.22 -20.25 18.48
CA LYS A 28 -5.11 -19.65 17.74
C LYS A 28 -5.46 -19.50 16.26
N ILE A 29 -5.23 -18.34 15.71
CA ILE A 29 -5.54 -18.00 14.32
C ILE A 29 -4.22 -17.66 13.62
N THR A 30 -3.89 -18.38 12.55
CA THR A 30 -2.77 -18.05 11.67
C THR A 30 -3.31 -17.45 10.37
N LEU A 31 -2.95 -16.21 10.08
CA LEU A 31 -3.31 -15.51 8.85
C LEU A 31 -2.18 -15.64 7.82
N ARG A 32 -2.53 -15.96 6.56
CA ARG A 32 -1.60 -15.97 5.45
C ARG A 32 -1.44 -14.56 4.93
N LEU A 33 -0.23 -13.98 5.08
CA LEU A 33 0.14 -12.68 4.55
C LEU A 33 0.95 -12.87 3.28
N ALA A 34 0.40 -12.47 2.14
CA ALA A 34 1.04 -12.58 0.84
C ALA A 34 1.52 -11.22 0.33
N ASP A 35 2.68 -11.20 -0.29
CA ASP A 35 3.13 -10.07 -1.07
C ASP A 35 3.95 -10.46 -2.31
N SER A 36 4.17 -9.49 -3.19
CA SER A 36 4.99 -9.63 -4.39
C SER A 36 6.41 -9.07 -4.22
N LEU A 37 6.74 -8.68 -3.00
CA LEU A 37 7.98 -8.01 -2.66
C LEU A 37 9.09 -9.05 -2.45
N PRO A 38 10.32 -8.82 -2.92
CA PRO A 38 11.43 -9.69 -2.57
C PRO A 38 11.70 -9.62 -1.05
N SER A 39 12.29 -10.70 -0.51
CA SER A 39 12.64 -10.74 0.91
C SER A 39 13.55 -9.58 1.29
N GLY A 40 13.25 -8.90 2.41
CA GLY A 40 13.99 -7.73 2.88
C GLY A 40 13.61 -6.43 2.16
N HIS A 41 12.57 -6.42 1.34
CA HIS A 41 12.09 -5.18 0.70
C HIS A 41 11.57 -4.17 1.75
N VAL A 42 11.93 -2.90 1.56
CA VAL A 42 11.63 -1.82 2.49
C VAL A 42 10.15 -1.73 2.90
N ILE A 43 9.23 -1.96 1.98
CA ILE A 43 7.79 -1.93 2.28
C ILE A 43 7.42 -3.05 3.28
N HIS A 44 7.95 -4.26 3.11
CA HIS A 44 7.68 -5.33 4.09
C HIS A 44 8.31 -5.00 5.44
N GLU A 45 9.56 -4.54 5.48
CA GLU A 45 10.27 -4.24 6.72
C GLU A 45 9.67 -3.06 7.50
N LEU A 46 9.20 -2.02 6.80
CA LEU A 46 8.64 -0.82 7.43
C LEU A 46 7.12 -0.92 7.68
N VAL A 47 6.40 -1.81 7.00
CA VAL A 47 4.93 -1.86 7.05
C VAL A 47 4.40 -3.25 7.36
N GLY A 48 4.64 -4.25 6.50
CA GLY A 48 4.02 -5.58 6.63
C GLY A 48 4.42 -6.29 7.93
N LYS A 49 5.71 -6.27 8.27
CA LYS A 49 6.25 -6.85 9.48
C LYS A 49 5.78 -6.13 10.75
N PRO A 50 5.92 -4.78 10.88
CA PRO A 50 5.39 -4.05 12.04
C PRO A 50 3.88 -4.21 12.22
N PHE A 51 3.09 -4.20 11.14
CA PHE A 51 1.66 -4.46 11.19
C PHE A 51 1.36 -5.85 11.80
N SER A 52 2.04 -6.89 11.31
CA SER A 52 1.85 -8.27 11.78
C SER A 52 2.24 -8.45 13.25
N GLU A 53 3.36 -7.84 13.66
CA GLU A 53 3.83 -7.84 15.05
C GLU A 53 2.85 -7.11 15.97
N LEU A 54 2.31 -5.97 15.53
CA LEU A 54 1.35 -5.19 16.31
C LEU A 54 0.03 -5.93 16.49
N VAL A 55 -0.51 -6.57 15.45
CA VAL A 55 -1.72 -7.41 15.55
C VAL A 55 -1.48 -8.57 16.53
N THR A 56 -0.33 -9.23 16.43
CA THR A 56 0.03 -10.33 17.36
C THR A 56 0.07 -9.82 18.80
N LYS A 57 0.65 -8.64 19.03
CA LYS A 57 0.70 -8.01 20.35
C LYS A 57 -0.70 -7.62 20.87
N LEU A 58 -1.52 -6.96 20.08
CA LEU A 58 -2.87 -6.51 20.45
C LEU A 58 -3.83 -7.67 20.72
N THR A 59 -3.57 -8.83 20.12
CA THR A 59 -4.36 -10.05 20.34
C THR A 59 -3.75 -10.99 21.38
N ASN A 60 -2.73 -10.55 22.13
CA ASN A 60 -1.99 -11.39 23.11
C ASN A 60 -1.54 -12.74 22.52
N GLY A 61 -1.09 -12.74 21.27
CA GLY A 61 -0.63 -13.93 20.55
C GLY A 61 -1.74 -14.86 20.06
N GLN A 62 -3.02 -14.45 20.10
CA GLN A 62 -4.11 -15.20 19.47
C GLN A 62 -3.94 -15.26 17.96
N VAL A 63 -3.54 -14.14 17.35
CA VAL A 63 -3.28 -14.04 15.90
C VAL A 63 -1.78 -14.03 15.63
N THR A 64 -1.38 -14.89 14.69
CA THR A 64 -0.03 -14.92 14.12
C THR A 64 -0.12 -14.84 12.60
N PHE A 65 0.99 -14.52 11.94
CA PHE A 65 1.04 -14.44 10.48
C PHE A 65 2.04 -15.46 9.92
N GLN A 66 1.66 -16.09 8.82
CA GLN A 66 2.58 -16.81 7.95
C GLN A 66 2.81 -15.97 6.70
N HIS A 67 4.04 -15.51 6.51
CA HIS A 67 4.42 -14.64 5.39
C HIS A 67 4.80 -15.45 4.15
N PHE A 68 4.27 -15.05 2.99
CA PHE A 68 4.51 -15.60 1.67
C PHE A 68 5.02 -14.50 0.72
N PRO A 69 6.35 -14.22 0.70
CA PRO A 69 6.95 -13.17 -0.13
C PRO A 69 7.09 -13.58 -1.60
N ALA A 70 7.53 -12.62 -2.42
CA ALA A 70 8.02 -12.84 -3.77
C ALA A 70 7.07 -13.66 -4.67
N GLU A 71 5.78 -13.31 -4.64
CA GLU A 71 4.74 -13.93 -5.47
C GLU A 71 4.49 -15.43 -5.20
N GLN A 72 4.85 -15.95 -4.02
CA GLN A 72 4.66 -17.38 -3.68
C GLN A 72 3.19 -17.84 -3.77
N LEU A 73 2.22 -16.97 -3.47
CA LEU A 73 0.79 -17.30 -3.60
C LEU A 73 0.16 -16.82 -4.90
N GLY A 74 0.88 -16.06 -5.71
CA GLY A 74 0.41 -15.59 -7.02
C GLY A 74 1.04 -14.27 -7.45
N LYS A 75 0.74 -13.86 -8.67
CA LYS A 75 1.34 -12.67 -9.28
C LYS A 75 0.85 -11.37 -8.66
N ALA A 76 1.70 -10.34 -8.64
CA ALA A 76 1.40 -9.02 -8.08
C ALA A 76 0.06 -8.43 -8.57
N LYS A 77 -0.23 -8.54 -9.86
CA LYS A 77 -1.49 -8.07 -10.47
C LYS A 77 -2.73 -8.84 -10.02
N ASP A 78 -2.57 -10.06 -9.53
CA ASP A 78 -3.66 -10.95 -9.14
C ASP A 78 -3.93 -10.93 -7.62
N MET A 79 -3.07 -10.27 -6.82
CA MET A 79 -3.15 -10.27 -5.35
C MET A 79 -4.52 -9.82 -4.82
N ALA A 80 -5.13 -8.80 -5.42
CA ALA A 80 -6.46 -8.35 -5.03
C ALA A 80 -7.51 -9.48 -5.17
N GLN A 81 -7.50 -10.18 -6.29
CA GLN A 81 -8.42 -11.29 -6.55
C GLN A 81 -8.12 -12.51 -5.66
N LEU A 82 -6.85 -12.86 -5.49
CA LEU A 82 -6.44 -13.98 -4.63
C LEU A 82 -6.87 -13.76 -3.17
N THR A 83 -6.79 -12.52 -2.69
CA THR A 83 -7.24 -12.15 -1.34
C THR A 83 -8.77 -12.21 -1.23
N ALA A 84 -9.50 -11.68 -2.21
CA ALA A 84 -10.95 -11.75 -2.25
C ALA A 84 -11.48 -13.21 -2.26
N LEU A 85 -10.76 -14.11 -2.94
CA LEU A 85 -11.08 -15.54 -3.02
C LEU A 85 -10.55 -16.37 -1.84
N GLY A 86 -9.82 -15.75 -0.91
CA GLY A 86 -9.29 -16.43 0.27
C GLY A 86 -8.09 -17.35 0.00
N VAL A 87 -7.35 -17.18 -1.10
CA VAL A 87 -6.05 -17.85 -1.33
C VAL A 87 -5.00 -17.27 -0.37
N ALA A 88 -5.01 -15.96 -0.17
CA ALA A 88 -4.34 -15.29 0.93
C ALA A 88 -5.40 -14.67 1.86
N ASP A 89 -5.09 -14.52 3.15
CA ASP A 89 -6.01 -13.85 4.07
C ASP A 89 -5.78 -12.33 4.04
N VAL A 90 -4.53 -11.90 4.07
CA VAL A 90 -4.08 -10.49 3.95
C VAL A 90 -3.05 -10.40 2.85
N SER A 91 -3.13 -9.38 2.00
CA SER A 91 -2.12 -9.17 0.95
C SER A 91 -1.70 -7.72 0.78
N TYR A 92 -0.44 -7.56 0.36
CA TYR A 92 0.06 -6.32 -0.23
C TYR A 92 -0.55 -6.15 -1.63
N ILE A 93 -1.31 -5.08 -1.81
CA ILE A 93 -2.03 -4.80 -3.05
C ILE A 93 -1.68 -3.40 -3.53
N VAL A 94 -1.26 -3.29 -4.80
CA VAL A 94 -1.14 -2.03 -5.53
C VAL A 94 -2.34 -1.94 -6.46
N PRO A 95 -3.36 -1.12 -6.15
CA PRO A 95 -4.62 -1.09 -6.90
C PRO A 95 -4.44 -0.80 -8.38
N SER A 96 -3.50 0.06 -8.75
CA SER A 96 -3.23 0.44 -10.14
C SER A 96 -2.70 -0.71 -11.01
N TYR A 97 -2.20 -1.81 -10.45
CA TYR A 97 -1.90 -3.02 -11.24
C TYR A 97 -3.16 -3.65 -11.86
N SER A 98 -4.33 -3.36 -11.31
CA SER A 98 -5.66 -3.77 -11.81
C SER A 98 -6.58 -2.56 -11.95
N SER A 99 -6.13 -1.50 -12.65
CA SER A 99 -6.80 -0.19 -12.74
C SER A 99 -8.18 -0.23 -13.43
N ASP A 100 -8.55 -1.31 -14.07
CA ASP A 100 -9.92 -1.60 -14.54
C ASP A 100 -10.87 -1.90 -13.37
N LYS A 101 -10.39 -2.57 -12.32
CA LYS A 101 -11.14 -2.89 -11.09
C LYS A 101 -11.04 -1.76 -10.05
N PHE A 102 -9.94 -1.02 -10.07
CA PHE A 102 -9.64 0.05 -9.11
C PHE A 102 -9.39 1.41 -9.80
N PRO A 103 -10.34 1.93 -10.59
CA PRO A 103 -10.16 3.21 -11.27
C PRO A 103 -10.21 4.41 -10.31
N LEU A 104 -10.87 4.32 -9.16
CA LEU A 104 -11.10 5.41 -8.23
C LEU A 104 -9.92 5.67 -7.31
N THR A 105 -9.21 4.64 -6.88
CA THR A 105 -8.00 4.77 -6.04
C THR A 105 -6.89 5.55 -6.73
N ALA A 106 -6.89 5.62 -8.06
CA ALA A 106 -5.93 6.40 -8.84
C ALA A 106 -5.96 7.91 -8.55
N VAL A 107 -6.99 8.42 -7.86
CA VAL A 107 -7.02 9.82 -7.37
C VAL A 107 -5.80 10.16 -6.52
N ALA A 108 -5.36 9.24 -5.68
CA ALA A 108 -4.21 9.44 -4.80
C ALA A 108 -2.86 9.18 -5.49
N GLU A 109 -2.87 8.77 -6.77
CA GLU A 109 -1.67 8.57 -7.60
C GLU A 109 -1.43 9.73 -8.58
N LEU A 110 -2.32 10.72 -8.61
CA LEU A 110 -2.21 11.88 -9.50
C LEU A 110 -0.94 12.69 -9.22
N PRO A 111 -0.27 13.21 -10.27
CA PRO A 111 0.95 13.96 -10.09
C PRO A 111 0.69 15.26 -9.30
N GLY A 112 1.55 15.54 -8.33
CA GLY A 112 1.47 16.76 -7.52
C GLY A 112 0.22 16.91 -6.66
N ILE A 113 -0.54 15.82 -6.41
CA ILE A 113 -1.82 15.91 -5.68
C ILE A 113 -1.64 16.14 -4.16
N PHE A 114 -0.51 15.81 -3.60
CA PHE A 114 -0.17 16.05 -2.19
C PHE A 114 1.30 16.47 -2.04
N ASP A 115 1.64 17.09 -0.91
CA ASP A 115 2.94 17.70 -0.66
C ASP A 115 3.96 16.72 -0.07
N ASN A 116 3.49 15.74 0.71
CA ASN A 116 4.33 14.72 1.35
C ASN A 116 3.56 13.40 1.57
N GLU A 117 4.31 12.35 1.85
CA GLU A 117 3.80 10.97 1.97
C GLU A 117 2.77 10.81 3.07
N CYS A 118 2.96 11.50 4.22
CA CYS A 118 2.03 11.41 5.34
C CYS A 118 0.71 12.08 5.02
N GLN A 119 0.71 13.27 4.37
CA GLN A 119 -0.49 13.92 3.93
C GLN A 119 -1.28 13.03 2.97
N GLY A 120 -0.61 12.46 1.93
CA GLY A 120 -1.23 11.55 0.98
C GLY A 120 -1.78 10.27 1.63
N SER A 121 -0.99 9.66 2.52
CA SER A 121 -1.37 8.41 3.21
C SER A 121 -2.56 8.58 4.14
N LEU A 122 -2.59 9.66 4.94
CA LEU A 122 -3.68 9.94 5.86
C LEU A 122 -4.97 10.35 5.15
N ALA A 123 -4.86 11.14 4.07
CA ALA A 123 -5.99 11.46 3.23
C ALA A 123 -6.57 10.20 2.57
N PHE A 124 -5.70 9.32 2.04
CA PHE A 124 -6.13 8.05 1.46
C PHE A 124 -6.77 7.12 2.50
N TYR A 125 -6.21 7.06 3.71
CA TYR A 125 -6.81 6.33 4.84
C TYR A 125 -8.23 6.83 5.10
N LYS A 126 -8.43 8.14 5.20
CA LYS A 126 -9.74 8.74 5.49
C LYS A 126 -10.81 8.38 4.45
N VAL A 127 -10.46 8.36 3.16
CA VAL A 127 -11.42 8.05 2.09
C VAL A 127 -11.61 6.56 1.83
N SER A 128 -10.72 5.69 2.36
CA SER A 128 -10.76 4.22 2.17
C SER A 128 -11.19 3.42 3.39
N HIS A 129 -11.49 4.08 4.53
CA HIS A 129 -11.92 3.44 5.79
C HIS A 129 -13.18 4.10 6.35
N ASN A 130 -13.81 3.41 7.31
CA ASN A 130 -14.93 3.92 8.10
C ASN A 130 -16.11 4.47 7.26
N GLY A 131 -16.46 3.78 6.18
CA GLY A 131 -17.53 4.18 5.28
C GLY A 131 -17.10 5.22 4.23
N GLY A 132 -15.81 5.48 4.09
CA GLY A 132 -15.27 6.38 3.08
C GLY A 132 -15.64 5.98 1.65
N ILE A 133 -15.57 6.94 0.75
CA ILE A 133 -16.05 6.77 -0.63
C ILE A 133 -15.32 5.64 -1.38
N LEU A 134 -14.00 5.46 -1.17
CA LEU A 134 -13.25 4.37 -1.79
C LEU A 134 -13.57 3.02 -1.17
N GLU A 135 -13.79 2.96 0.17
CA GLU A 135 -14.22 1.71 0.81
C GLU A 135 -15.55 1.25 0.19
N THR A 136 -16.54 2.14 0.10
CA THR A 136 -17.89 1.79 -0.33
C THR A 136 -18.03 1.60 -1.83
N ARG A 137 -17.29 2.34 -2.66
CA ARG A 137 -17.45 2.37 -4.13
C ARG A 137 -16.45 1.51 -4.87
N GLU A 138 -15.35 1.09 -4.20
CA GLU A 138 -14.29 0.34 -4.87
C GLU A 138 -13.81 -0.88 -4.09
N PHE A 139 -13.36 -0.74 -2.84
CA PHE A 139 -12.82 -1.90 -2.10
C PHE A 139 -13.89 -2.93 -1.74
N ALA A 140 -15.01 -2.52 -1.14
CA ALA A 140 -16.08 -3.44 -0.75
C ALA A 140 -16.72 -4.18 -1.96
N PRO A 141 -16.99 -3.54 -3.10
CA PRO A 141 -17.42 -4.25 -4.31
C PRO A 141 -16.42 -5.28 -4.82
N ASN A 142 -15.12 -5.07 -4.59
CA ASN A 142 -14.05 -6.03 -4.89
C ASN A 142 -13.81 -7.05 -3.76
N GLN A 143 -14.70 -7.14 -2.76
CA GLN A 143 -14.61 -8.06 -1.61
C GLN A 143 -13.32 -7.90 -0.79
N LEU A 144 -12.83 -6.70 -0.68
CA LEU A 144 -11.63 -6.33 0.06
C LEU A 144 -11.94 -5.30 1.14
N ARG A 145 -11.16 -5.38 2.21
CA ARG A 145 -11.12 -4.37 3.27
C ARG A 145 -9.68 -3.92 3.47
N PRO A 146 -9.34 -2.68 3.14
CA PRO A 146 -8.03 -2.12 3.49
C PRO A 146 -7.84 -2.14 5.02
N LEU A 147 -6.65 -2.46 5.46
CA LEU A 147 -6.22 -2.37 6.87
C LEU A 147 -5.14 -1.31 7.02
N VAL A 148 -4.09 -1.40 6.21
CA VAL A 148 -3.04 -0.38 6.09
C VAL A 148 -3.14 0.25 4.71
N THR A 149 -3.00 1.56 4.63
CA THR A 149 -3.01 2.31 3.36
C THR A 149 -1.90 3.34 3.35
N LEU A 150 -1.08 3.34 2.31
CA LEU A 150 0.05 4.24 2.21
C LEU A 150 0.24 4.77 0.79
N ALA A 151 0.61 6.05 0.72
CA ALA A 151 1.22 6.65 -0.45
C ALA A 151 2.73 6.43 -0.38
N LEU A 152 3.35 6.08 -1.49
CA LEU A 152 4.81 6.05 -1.60
C LEU A 152 5.34 7.46 -1.88
N PRO A 153 6.65 7.70 -1.69
CA PRO A 153 7.28 8.96 -2.06
C PRO A 153 6.98 9.37 -3.50
N ALA A 154 7.03 10.67 -3.76
CA ALA A 154 6.85 11.22 -5.09
C ALA A 154 7.77 10.52 -6.10
N TYR A 155 7.18 9.92 -7.13
CA TYR A 155 7.93 9.16 -8.11
C TYR A 155 8.72 10.07 -9.04
N GLN A 156 9.89 9.59 -9.39
CA GLN A 156 10.83 10.24 -10.31
C GLN A 156 10.97 9.41 -11.60
N VAL A 157 11.21 10.07 -12.72
CA VAL A 157 11.62 9.39 -13.95
C VAL A 157 13.06 8.95 -13.80
N GLN A 158 13.30 7.64 -13.93
CA GLN A 158 14.62 7.02 -13.82
C GLN A 158 14.90 6.25 -15.12
N LEU A 159 16.03 6.53 -15.76
CA LEU A 159 16.33 6.06 -17.10
C LEU A 159 17.49 5.07 -17.11
N ALA A 160 17.31 3.96 -17.81
CA ALA A 160 18.34 2.96 -18.10
C ALA A 160 19.01 3.20 -19.46
N THR A 161 18.42 4.05 -20.32
CA THR A 161 19.01 4.44 -21.61
C THR A 161 20.14 5.44 -21.41
N SER A 162 21.10 5.44 -22.37
CA SER A 162 22.17 6.44 -22.43
C SER A 162 21.76 7.73 -23.13
N ARG A 163 20.48 7.89 -23.53
CA ARG A 163 19.95 9.11 -24.13
C ARG A 163 20.12 10.26 -23.15
N GLU A 164 20.70 11.35 -23.61
CA GLU A 164 20.84 12.57 -22.80
C GLU A 164 19.50 13.30 -22.74
N ILE A 165 19.09 13.69 -21.55
CA ILE A 165 17.86 14.42 -21.28
C ILE A 165 18.23 15.80 -20.75
N LYS A 166 17.90 16.84 -21.48
CA LYS A 166 18.15 18.26 -21.13
C LYS A 166 16.88 19.06 -20.97
N ALA A 167 15.79 18.65 -21.62
CA ALA A 167 14.51 19.35 -21.63
C ALA A 167 13.36 18.34 -21.51
N ALA A 168 12.17 18.81 -21.13
CA ALA A 168 10.96 17.97 -20.99
C ALA A 168 10.65 17.20 -22.28
N LYS A 169 10.82 17.83 -23.46
CA LYS A 169 10.60 17.19 -24.76
C LYS A 169 11.49 15.98 -25.04
N ASP A 170 12.63 15.87 -24.37
CA ASP A 170 13.55 14.74 -24.57
C ASP A 170 13.01 13.43 -23.95
N LEU A 171 11.94 13.50 -23.15
CA LEU A 171 11.19 12.36 -22.66
C LEU A 171 10.22 11.78 -23.70
N GLU A 172 9.96 12.51 -24.79
CA GLU A 172 9.05 12.06 -25.85
C GLU A 172 9.53 10.75 -26.50
N GLY A 173 8.57 9.84 -26.67
CA GLY A 173 8.77 8.54 -27.30
C GLY A 173 9.52 7.51 -26.43
N LEU A 174 10.02 7.87 -25.25
CA LEU A 174 10.65 6.91 -24.33
C LEU A 174 9.61 5.92 -23.77
N LYS A 175 9.96 4.64 -23.79
CA LYS A 175 9.17 3.56 -23.21
C LYS A 175 9.42 3.50 -21.71
N ILE A 176 8.52 4.08 -20.96
CA ILE A 176 8.65 4.25 -19.50
C ILE A 176 7.66 3.32 -18.79
N ARG A 177 8.19 2.51 -17.87
CA ARG A 177 7.34 1.69 -17.02
C ARG A 177 6.42 2.54 -16.16
N THR A 178 5.15 2.15 -16.11
CA THR A 178 4.11 2.72 -15.25
C THR A 178 3.40 1.61 -14.46
N THR A 179 2.61 1.98 -13.45
CA THR A 179 1.70 1.06 -12.77
C THR A 179 0.36 0.91 -13.50
N GLY A 180 0.02 1.85 -14.37
CA GLY A 180 -1.30 2.01 -15.00
C GLY A 180 -2.06 3.24 -14.48
N GLY A 181 -3.35 3.33 -14.79
CA GLY A 181 -4.24 4.37 -14.27
C GLY A 181 -3.76 5.81 -14.53
N ALA A 182 -3.70 6.62 -13.46
CA ALA A 182 -3.26 8.02 -13.53
C ALA A 182 -1.85 8.19 -14.06
N MET A 183 -0.95 7.22 -13.78
CA MET A 183 0.44 7.28 -14.22
C MET A 183 0.58 7.11 -15.75
N ASP A 184 -0.31 6.32 -16.38
CA ASP A 184 -0.36 6.22 -17.84
C ASP A 184 -0.77 7.55 -18.47
N LEU A 185 -1.78 8.24 -17.90
CA LEU A 185 -2.23 9.55 -18.36
C LEU A 185 -1.10 10.56 -18.23
N MET A 186 -0.43 10.58 -17.08
CA MET A 186 0.68 11.48 -16.83
C MET A 186 1.81 11.26 -17.84
N MET A 187 2.23 10.01 -18.07
CA MET A 187 3.32 9.73 -19.02
C MET A 187 2.96 10.17 -20.44
N ARG A 188 1.71 9.96 -20.89
CA ARG A 188 1.25 10.43 -22.21
C ARG A 188 1.21 11.94 -22.29
N SER A 189 0.85 12.65 -21.21
CA SER A 189 0.75 14.13 -21.20
C SER A 189 2.09 14.82 -21.45
N ILE A 190 3.21 14.12 -21.19
CA ILE A 190 4.58 14.59 -21.46
C ILE A 190 5.21 13.90 -22.68
N GLY A 191 4.40 13.25 -23.53
CA GLY A 191 4.85 12.63 -24.78
C GLY A 191 5.53 11.27 -24.64
N GLY A 192 5.68 10.71 -23.46
CA GLY A 192 6.26 9.40 -23.25
C GLY A 192 5.30 8.25 -23.58
N VAL A 193 5.83 7.05 -23.74
CA VAL A 193 5.09 5.83 -24.04
C VAL A 193 4.97 4.98 -22.76
N PRO A 194 3.82 4.94 -22.09
CA PRO A 194 3.65 4.15 -20.89
C PRO A 194 3.64 2.66 -21.20
N VAL A 195 4.43 1.89 -20.45
CA VAL A 195 4.46 0.43 -20.49
C VAL A 195 4.04 -0.09 -19.12
N ARG A 196 2.79 -0.56 -19.03
CA ARG A 196 2.22 -1.03 -17.77
C ARG A 196 2.81 -2.37 -17.37
N MET A 197 3.40 -2.44 -16.16
CA MET A 197 3.85 -3.70 -15.55
C MET A 197 3.99 -3.59 -14.04
N ALA A 198 3.90 -4.73 -13.36
CA ALA A 198 4.17 -4.82 -11.93
C ALA A 198 5.66 -4.71 -11.63
N ALA A 199 6.03 -4.31 -10.40
CA ALA A 199 7.42 -4.06 -10.03
C ALA A 199 8.35 -5.29 -10.17
N PRO A 200 7.95 -6.54 -9.87
CA PRO A 200 8.81 -7.71 -10.06
C PRO A 200 9.30 -7.94 -11.50
N GLU A 201 8.58 -7.41 -12.50
CA GLU A 201 8.90 -7.59 -13.92
C GLU A 201 9.90 -6.56 -14.47
N ILE A 202 10.17 -5.49 -13.70
CA ILE A 202 10.94 -4.33 -14.17
C ILE A 202 12.41 -4.69 -14.44
N TYR A 203 13.06 -5.40 -13.50
CA TYR A 203 14.49 -5.69 -13.60
C TYR A 203 14.86 -6.39 -14.92
N GLU A 204 14.10 -7.41 -15.26
CA GLU A 204 14.29 -8.17 -16.49
C GLU A 204 14.02 -7.32 -17.74
N SER A 205 12.96 -6.49 -17.69
CA SER A 205 12.59 -5.62 -18.80
C SER A 205 13.63 -4.52 -19.07
N LEU A 206 14.22 -3.94 -18.02
CA LEU A 206 15.34 -3.00 -18.15
C LEU A 206 16.59 -3.69 -18.69
N THR A 207 16.92 -4.87 -18.19
CA THR A 207 18.11 -5.64 -18.63
C THR A 207 18.00 -6.05 -20.10
N ARG A 208 16.81 -6.40 -20.57
CA ARG A 208 16.55 -6.75 -21.97
C ARG A 208 16.41 -5.53 -22.88
N GLY A 209 16.40 -4.29 -22.35
CA GLY A 209 16.22 -3.07 -23.14
C GLY A 209 14.83 -2.91 -23.74
N THR A 210 13.80 -3.58 -23.19
CA THR A 210 12.39 -3.42 -23.59
C THR A 210 11.78 -2.15 -23.02
N LEU A 211 12.40 -1.58 -21.98
CA LEU A 211 12.10 -0.29 -21.36
C LEU A 211 13.30 0.64 -21.48
N ASP A 212 13.06 1.91 -21.72
CA ASP A 212 14.04 2.98 -21.62
C ASP A 212 14.22 3.46 -20.18
N GLY A 213 13.21 3.26 -19.32
CA GLY A 213 13.22 3.65 -17.93
C GLY A 213 11.92 3.31 -17.19
N LEU A 214 11.77 3.91 -16.03
CA LEU A 214 10.63 3.69 -15.13
C LEU A 214 10.26 4.98 -14.40
N ILE A 215 9.01 5.09 -13.96
CA ILE A 215 8.59 6.04 -12.94
C ILE A 215 8.51 5.27 -11.64
N PHE A 216 9.31 5.66 -10.63
CA PHE A 216 9.42 4.93 -9.38
C PHE A 216 10.02 5.80 -8.27
N SER A 217 9.87 5.41 -6.99
CA SER A 217 10.63 6.00 -5.89
C SER A 217 12.06 5.45 -5.88
N TYR A 218 13.01 6.25 -5.45
CA TYR A 218 14.40 5.81 -5.30
C TYR A 218 14.53 4.73 -4.22
N GLN A 219 13.75 4.82 -3.16
CA GLN A 219 13.75 3.82 -2.09
C GLN A 219 13.31 2.44 -2.59
N SER A 220 12.26 2.38 -3.42
CA SER A 220 11.86 1.14 -4.05
C SER A 220 12.89 0.66 -5.09
N SER A 221 13.46 1.56 -5.90
CA SER A 221 14.52 1.21 -6.85
C SER A 221 15.75 0.61 -6.17
N ALA A 222 16.12 1.13 -4.99
CA ALA A 222 17.20 0.56 -4.19
C ALA A 222 16.87 -0.82 -3.63
N SER A 223 15.60 -1.05 -3.23
CA SER A 223 15.14 -2.35 -2.69
C SER A 223 15.04 -3.44 -3.75
N TYR A 224 14.82 -3.07 -5.01
CA TYR A 224 14.84 -3.98 -6.17
C TYR A 224 16.21 -4.07 -6.86
N ASP A 225 17.26 -3.41 -6.33
CA ASP A 225 18.63 -3.34 -6.91
C ASP A 225 18.68 -2.78 -8.35
N PHE A 226 17.76 -1.86 -8.69
CA PHE A 226 17.73 -1.23 -10.01
C PHE A 226 18.88 -0.24 -10.22
N GLY A 227 19.51 0.27 -9.17
CA GLY A 227 20.52 1.33 -9.25
C GLY A 227 21.66 1.04 -10.22
N LYS A 228 22.08 -0.22 -10.37
CA LYS A 228 23.12 -0.64 -11.30
C LYS A 228 22.72 -0.51 -12.78
N LEU A 229 21.42 -0.50 -13.07
CA LEU A 229 20.87 -0.40 -14.43
C LEU A 229 20.58 1.06 -14.80
N LEU A 230 20.41 1.93 -13.82
CA LEU A 230 19.99 3.32 -14.02
C LEU A 230 21.18 4.21 -14.41
N LYS A 231 21.01 5.00 -15.46
CA LYS A 231 22.01 5.95 -15.98
C LYS A 231 21.74 7.39 -15.57
N SER A 232 20.45 7.75 -15.50
CA SER A 232 20.03 9.09 -15.10
C SER A 232 18.66 9.07 -14.43
N GLY A 233 18.34 10.11 -13.64
CA GLY A 233 17.06 10.23 -12.98
C GLY A 233 16.75 11.67 -12.58
N THR A 234 15.45 12.01 -12.50
CA THR A 234 14.98 13.33 -12.11
C THR A 234 14.96 13.50 -10.59
N GLU A 235 15.01 14.72 -10.13
CA GLU A 235 14.78 15.11 -8.74
C GLU A 235 13.94 16.37 -8.63
N GLY A 236 13.19 16.49 -7.55
CA GLY A 236 12.43 17.70 -7.23
C GLY A 236 11.18 17.90 -8.08
N LEU A 237 10.69 16.86 -8.77
CA LEU A 237 9.40 16.82 -9.44
C LEU A 237 8.51 15.76 -8.79
N ASN A 238 7.21 15.84 -9.06
CA ASN A 238 6.24 14.86 -8.58
C ASN A 238 5.45 14.31 -9.78
N PHE A 239 5.97 13.23 -10.38
CA PHE A 239 5.32 12.55 -11.52
C PHE A 239 4.15 11.64 -11.08
N GLY A 240 3.60 11.85 -9.88
CA GLY A 240 2.64 10.97 -9.23
C GLY A 240 3.34 10.00 -8.29
N THR A 241 2.59 9.04 -7.82
CA THR A 241 3.11 7.98 -6.92
C THR A 241 2.34 6.68 -7.14
N ALA A 242 2.69 5.62 -6.43
CA ALA A 242 1.80 4.48 -6.25
C ALA A 242 1.21 4.49 -4.84
N ILE A 243 -0.04 4.09 -4.78
CA ILE A 243 -0.72 3.76 -3.54
C ILE A 243 -0.64 2.24 -3.34
N PHE A 244 -0.46 1.83 -2.11
CA PHE A 244 -0.62 0.43 -1.75
C PHE A 244 -1.43 0.24 -0.48
N THR A 245 -1.97 -0.96 -0.34
CA THR A 245 -2.68 -1.38 0.86
C THR A 245 -2.17 -2.74 1.33
N TYR A 246 -2.23 -2.99 2.64
CA TYR A 246 -2.41 -4.35 3.13
C TYR A 246 -3.90 -4.53 3.38
N SER A 247 -4.54 -5.35 2.55
CA SER A 247 -6.00 -5.58 2.62
C SER A 247 -6.30 -7.03 2.99
N ILE A 248 -7.38 -7.22 3.75
CA ILE A 248 -7.95 -8.53 4.08
C ILE A 248 -9.16 -8.82 3.19
N GLY A 249 -9.40 -10.08 2.85
CA GLY A 249 -10.64 -10.50 2.21
C GLY A 249 -11.85 -10.24 3.11
N GLU A 250 -12.91 -9.66 2.58
CA GLU A 250 -14.09 -9.25 3.38
C GLU A 250 -14.77 -10.44 4.06
N LEU A 251 -14.85 -11.59 3.40
CA LEU A 251 -15.41 -12.81 3.99
C LEU A 251 -14.54 -13.31 5.14
N LYS A 252 -13.22 -13.30 4.98
CA LYS A 252 -12.28 -13.68 6.04
C LYS A 252 -12.42 -12.72 7.22
N PHE A 253 -12.43 -11.41 6.99
CA PHE A 253 -12.59 -10.41 8.05
C PHE A 253 -13.88 -10.65 8.86
N LYS A 254 -15.01 -10.88 8.20
CA LYS A 254 -16.29 -11.15 8.87
C LYS A 254 -16.30 -12.45 9.68
N SER A 255 -15.53 -13.45 9.30
CA SER A 255 -15.43 -14.72 10.01
C SER A 255 -14.58 -14.66 11.29
N LEU A 256 -13.80 -13.60 11.48
CA LEU A 256 -12.91 -13.44 12.63
C LEU A 256 -13.68 -12.98 13.88
N PRO A 257 -13.23 -13.36 15.09
CA PRO A 257 -13.77 -12.84 16.35
C PRO A 257 -13.70 -11.31 16.42
N GLU A 258 -14.63 -10.68 17.15
CA GLU A 258 -14.74 -9.22 17.21
C GLU A 258 -13.45 -8.55 17.73
N ASN A 259 -12.84 -9.12 18.79
CA ASN A 259 -11.58 -8.61 19.32
C ASN A 259 -10.45 -8.64 18.28
N VAL A 260 -10.39 -9.69 17.44
CA VAL A 260 -9.39 -9.81 16.35
C VAL A 260 -9.65 -8.77 15.26
N ARG A 261 -10.92 -8.58 14.88
CA ARG A 261 -11.28 -7.54 13.89
C ARG A 261 -10.89 -6.13 14.38
N LYS A 262 -11.16 -5.82 15.66
CA LYS A 262 -10.74 -4.54 16.26
C LYS A 262 -9.23 -4.38 16.26
N ALA A 263 -8.49 -5.41 16.65
CA ALA A 263 -7.03 -5.39 16.64
C ALA A 263 -6.43 -5.19 15.24
N LEU A 264 -7.01 -5.81 14.21
CA LEU A 264 -6.58 -5.62 12.82
C LEU A 264 -6.77 -4.17 12.35
N VAL A 265 -7.92 -3.56 12.66
CA VAL A 265 -8.21 -2.17 12.27
C VAL A 265 -7.30 -1.21 13.04
N GLU A 266 -7.16 -1.39 14.35
CA GLU A 266 -6.29 -0.57 15.21
C GLU A 266 -4.83 -0.64 14.77
N ALA A 267 -4.31 -1.86 14.56
CA ALA A 267 -2.96 -2.05 14.08
C ALA A 267 -2.74 -1.42 12.69
N GLY A 268 -3.74 -1.51 11.82
CA GLY A 268 -3.72 -0.91 10.49
C GLY A 268 -3.59 0.61 10.54
N GLU A 269 -4.40 1.28 11.36
CA GLU A 269 -4.33 2.73 11.54
C GLU A 269 -2.98 3.17 12.12
N GLN A 270 -2.53 2.53 13.21
CA GLN A 270 -1.25 2.85 13.83
C GLN A 270 -0.09 2.67 12.84
N THR A 271 -0.07 1.54 12.13
CA THR A 271 0.97 1.28 11.11
C THR A 271 0.96 2.32 10.00
N THR A 272 -0.21 2.73 9.51
CA THR A 272 -0.33 3.79 8.49
C THR A 272 0.32 5.09 8.96
N ARG A 273 -0.01 5.54 10.20
CA ARG A 273 0.49 6.78 10.78
C ARG A 273 2.00 6.76 11.05
N GLU A 274 2.55 5.61 11.43
CA GLU A 274 3.97 5.50 11.74
C GLU A 274 4.82 5.28 10.48
N ALA A 275 4.33 4.49 9.53
CA ALA A 275 5.11 4.11 8.37
C ALA A 275 5.31 5.26 7.39
N CYS A 276 4.33 6.18 7.22
CA CYS A 276 4.47 7.29 6.29
C CYS A 276 5.70 8.15 6.60
N LYS A 277 5.98 8.41 7.89
CA LYS A 277 7.17 9.18 8.33
C LYS A 277 8.48 8.46 7.98
N ARG A 278 8.51 7.13 8.13
CA ARG A 278 9.70 6.33 7.82
C ARG A 278 10.03 6.31 6.33
N PHE A 279 9.02 6.40 5.47
CA PHE A 279 9.23 6.50 4.01
C PHE A 279 9.81 7.85 3.62
N GLU A 280 9.32 8.93 4.18
CA GLU A 280 9.80 10.30 3.94
C GLU A 280 11.30 10.41 4.23
N ASP A 281 11.76 9.87 5.39
CA ASP A 281 13.17 9.87 5.77
C ASP A 281 14.06 9.02 4.84
N GLY A 282 13.52 7.91 4.31
CA GLY A 282 14.29 6.93 3.53
C GLY A 282 14.53 7.31 2.07
N GLU A 283 13.68 8.11 1.46
CA GLU A 283 13.73 8.41 0.01
C GLU A 283 15.00 9.18 -0.38
N LYS A 284 15.36 10.20 0.39
CA LYS A 284 16.57 10.99 0.15
C LYS A 284 17.85 10.15 0.26
N ALA A 285 17.94 9.32 1.29
CA ALA A 285 19.09 8.44 1.48
C ALA A 285 19.22 7.41 0.33
N ALA A 286 18.09 6.89 -0.17
CA ALA A 286 18.07 5.98 -1.29
C ALA A 286 18.50 6.66 -2.60
N ALA A 287 18.06 7.90 -2.85
CA ALA A 287 18.51 8.69 -4.00
C ALA A 287 20.03 8.89 -3.98
N GLU A 288 20.60 9.29 -2.86
CA GLU A 288 22.06 9.44 -2.72
C GLU A 288 22.80 8.11 -2.94
N LYS A 289 22.28 7.00 -2.44
CA LYS A 289 22.86 5.68 -2.68
C LYS A 289 22.91 5.34 -4.18
N ILE A 290 21.79 5.56 -4.91
CA ILE A 290 21.74 5.27 -6.36
C ILE A 290 22.67 6.22 -7.15
N LYS A 291 22.74 7.50 -6.77
CA LYS A 291 23.73 8.44 -7.34
C LYS A 291 25.16 7.97 -7.15
N SER A 292 25.51 7.48 -5.96
CA SER A 292 26.85 6.95 -5.69
C SER A 292 27.20 5.72 -6.54
N GLN A 293 26.19 5.04 -7.12
CA GLN A 293 26.35 3.94 -8.06
C GLN A 293 26.54 4.41 -9.50
N GLY A 294 26.57 5.72 -9.77
CA GLY A 294 26.87 6.32 -11.07
C GLY A 294 25.67 6.91 -11.82
N MET A 295 24.47 6.94 -11.23
CA MET A 295 23.31 7.60 -11.82
C MET A 295 23.51 9.14 -11.86
N LYS A 296 23.29 9.75 -13.02
CA LYS A 296 23.33 11.21 -13.18
C LYS A 296 21.98 11.84 -12.88
N VAL A 297 22.00 12.99 -12.21
CA VAL A 297 20.78 13.77 -11.95
C VAL A 297 20.38 14.55 -13.20
N ILE A 298 19.12 14.46 -13.59
CA ILE A 298 18.50 15.28 -14.63
C ILE A 298 17.90 16.50 -13.92
N SER A 299 18.41 17.68 -14.25
CA SER A 299 17.89 18.96 -13.74
C SER A 299 17.18 19.70 -14.87
N PHE A 300 15.95 20.10 -14.64
CA PHE A 300 15.15 20.88 -15.60
C PHE A 300 15.17 22.36 -15.24
N GLY A 301 15.21 23.21 -16.28
CA GLY A 301 15.09 24.66 -16.14
C GLY A 301 13.68 25.09 -15.72
N ALA A 302 13.51 26.38 -15.43
CA ALA A 302 12.23 26.93 -14.98
C ALA A 302 11.11 26.76 -16.04
N ASP A 303 11.45 26.83 -17.31
CA ASP A 303 10.45 26.69 -18.38
C ASP A 303 9.98 25.25 -18.56
N ASP A 304 10.89 24.26 -18.45
CA ASP A 304 10.51 22.85 -18.42
C ASP A 304 9.63 22.50 -17.20
N LYS A 305 9.93 23.07 -16.04
CA LYS A 305 9.08 22.91 -14.84
C LYS A 305 7.66 23.40 -15.06
N LYS A 306 7.48 24.53 -15.75
CA LYS A 306 6.15 25.03 -16.12
C LYS A 306 5.42 24.09 -17.08
N VAL A 307 6.15 23.44 -18.00
CA VAL A 307 5.58 22.42 -18.89
C VAL A 307 5.05 21.25 -18.06
N PHE A 308 5.83 20.73 -17.11
CA PHE A 308 5.38 19.67 -16.22
C PHE A 308 4.19 20.09 -15.34
N ASP A 309 4.23 21.27 -14.73
CA ASP A 309 3.14 21.78 -13.90
C ASP A 309 1.82 21.90 -14.69
N THR A 310 1.91 22.33 -15.95
CA THR A 310 0.75 22.42 -16.84
C THR A 310 0.22 21.02 -17.17
N ALA A 311 1.10 20.09 -17.53
CA ALA A 311 0.75 18.72 -17.83
C ALA A 311 0.11 18.03 -16.61
N PHE A 312 0.69 18.17 -15.43
CA PHE A 312 0.20 17.54 -14.18
C PHE A 312 -1.20 18.06 -13.81
N LYS A 313 -1.47 19.35 -13.95
CA LYS A 313 -2.81 19.91 -13.73
C LYS A 313 -3.85 19.36 -14.71
N SER A 314 -3.48 19.18 -15.99
CA SER A 314 -4.39 18.59 -16.98
C SER A 314 -4.71 17.12 -16.68
N VAL A 315 -3.73 16.36 -16.20
CA VAL A 315 -3.90 14.93 -15.86
C VAL A 315 -5.01 14.73 -14.82
N ALA A 316 -5.09 15.55 -13.78
CA ALA A 316 -6.15 15.45 -12.78
C ALA A 316 -7.54 15.67 -13.38
N GLN A 317 -7.68 16.67 -14.26
CA GLN A 317 -8.93 16.95 -14.95
C GLN A 317 -9.32 15.83 -15.93
N ASP A 318 -8.34 15.31 -16.66
CA ASP A 318 -8.56 14.23 -17.63
C ASP A 318 -8.92 12.92 -16.94
N TRP A 319 -8.31 12.63 -15.80
CA TRP A 319 -8.68 11.50 -14.96
C TRP A 319 -10.14 11.60 -14.48
N VAL A 320 -10.55 12.76 -13.94
CA VAL A 320 -11.95 12.98 -13.50
C VAL A 320 -12.91 12.75 -14.66
N LYS A 321 -12.66 13.37 -15.82
CA LYS A 321 -13.51 13.22 -17.01
C LYS A 321 -13.60 11.77 -17.50
N ASP A 322 -12.47 11.05 -17.54
CA ASP A 322 -12.44 9.65 -17.99
C ASP A 322 -13.24 8.76 -17.04
N VAL A 323 -13.04 8.92 -15.73
CA VAL A 323 -13.72 8.12 -14.71
C VAL A 323 -15.22 8.40 -14.71
N ASP A 324 -15.64 9.67 -14.77
CA ASP A 324 -17.07 10.05 -14.85
C ASP A 324 -17.72 9.52 -16.14
N LYS A 325 -17.03 9.61 -17.28
CA LYS A 325 -17.50 9.06 -18.57
C LYS A 325 -17.73 7.55 -18.50
N ARG A 326 -16.98 6.84 -17.69
CA ARG A 326 -17.14 5.39 -17.43
C ARG A 326 -18.25 5.06 -16.43
N GLY A 327 -19.04 6.06 -16.01
CA GLY A 327 -20.13 5.89 -15.03
C GLY A 327 -19.66 5.65 -13.60
N LYS A 328 -18.44 6.02 -13.27
CA LYS A 328 -17.89 5.95 -11.92
C LYS A 328 -17.85 7.35 -11.30
N PRO A 329 -17.94 7.52 -9.97
CA PRO A 329 -18.02 8.84 -9.33
C PRO A 329 -16.64 9.52 -9.21
N GLY A 330 -15.99 9.84 -10.35
CA GLY A 330 -14.66 10.44 -10.38
C GLY A 330 -14.62 11.82 -9.74
N SER A 331 -15.58 12.69 -10.07
CA SER A 331 -15.73 14.03 -9.50
C SER A 331 -15.93 13.98 -7.98
N ASP A 332 -16.79 13.08 -7.47
CA ASP A 332 -17.06 12.95 -6.03
C ASP A 332 -15.81 12.45 -5.28
N VAL A 333 -15.11 11.48 -5.86
CA VAL A 333 -13.88 10.92 -5.28
C VAL A 333 -12.77 11.98 -5.24
N PHE A 334 -12.60 12.75 -6.32
CA PHE A 334 -11.61 13.82 -6.38
C PHE A 334 -11.89 14.89 -5.30
N LYS A 335 -13.16 15.29 -5.16
CA LYS A 335 -13.59 16.23 -4.12
C LYS A 335 -13.32 15.68 -2.72
N ALA A 336 -13.76 14.46 -2.44
CA ALA A 336 -13.57 13.85 -1.11
C ALA A 336 -12.08 13.69 -0.75
N PHE A 337 -11.24 13.34 -1.74
CA PHE A 337 -9.81 13.20 -1.51
C PHE A 337 -9.13 14.55 -1.25
N THR A 338 -9.47 15.59 -2.02
CA THR A 338 -8.92 16.94 -1.82
C THR A 338 -9.36 17.57 -0.49
N GLU A 339 -10.60 17.32 -0.05
CA GLU A 339 -11.07 17.69 1.30
C GLU A 339 -10.31 16.93 2.40
N ALA A 340 -10.02 15.64 2.16
CA ALA A 340 -9.23 14.84 3.10
C ALA A 340 -7.78 15.33 3.19
N LEU A 341 -7.15 15.73 2.07
CA LEU A 341 -5.82 16.34 2.03
C LEU A 341 -5.75 17.65 2.83
N ALA A 342 -6.75 18.51 2.67
CA ALA A 342 -6.84 19.77 3.41
C ALA A 342 -6.98 19.57 4.93
N ALA A 343 -7.48 18.42 5.37
CA ALA A 343 -7.66 18.05 6.79
C ALA A 343 -6.50 17.19 7.36
N ALA A 344 -5.57 16.74 6.52
CA ALA A 344 -4.43 15.91 6.89
C ALA A 344 -3.22 16.82 7.21
N HIS A 345 -3.12 17.23 8.48
CA HIS A 345 -2.00 18.04 9.02
C HIS A 345 -1.31 17.30 10.16
#